data_7c091d3554914ba56d8d3eeef620099f
#
_entry.id   7c091d3554914ba56d8d3eeef620099f
#
_cell.length_a   1.000
_cell.length_b   1.000
_cell.length_c   1.000
_cell.angle_alpha   90.00
_cell.angle_beta   90.00
_cell.angle_gamma   90.00
#
_symmetry.space_group_name_H-M   'P 1'
#
loop_
_entity.id
_entity.type
_entity.pdbx_description
1 polymer ?
#
loop_
_entity_poly.entity_id
_entity_poly.type
_entity_poly.pdbx_seq_one_letter_code
_entity_poly.pdbx_strand_id
1 'polypeptide(L)'
;MFVAAVLLGAAACSSDFLTEHPVDEMYADNLLVNYSGFYSMISAQRGLMRNEHCVYSGTAITPNSAFNGGSDLYFGNQRISTARWFNWPNMIVQDTDGEVFSETFSNMYTIINASNMIVNRAENDEDVDWESSTPEGREAHRQSIVAQARFFRAWAYRHLTYAFGDVPLSLEEINGSNYRTDWTRDPVSAVRAAMIEDFRYCVEHLDWRTDGNNTKPNRAIASHYLAETYMAMGMYSEAVAVLKTLCEESPYRLMTERFGSNAANPGNCFIDIFRSPLYTEGNYETLYSFVNGEYETHPYGSTSNSRIRNMFKNYYSLLSGISGLTHPDYEGKTTELFWSLNGGKGCARLTVPIGAWRLYEWDGQQDNDIRYDEYSVYKTLYFLDKDNNVYEVLDKNGNSLISLTPNSAMFAGSEGTIKNYMLPSVKKWDYVHSNFELSADDPDYLNISYLRLADSYLLYAEALMKSGDKASAAQWINKIRARAGVSPVTAEQVDMDFILDERARELLCEGQRRHTLIRVSQENGGDERDVDNYFKRRVRRVNEVCGQVDGVNEWGYNTVSHGMDVYETPVLFAIPKVFIDANTTVQIPQNPGYPSY
;
A
#
# COMPACT_ATOMS: atom_id res chain seq x y z
N MET A 1 -70.03 32.04 21.02
CA MET A 1 -68.72 32.35 21.56
C MET A 1 -67.84 31.09 21.62
N PHE A 2 -67.86 30.27 20.54
CA PHE A 2 -67.12 29.01 20.49
C PHE A 2 -66.43 28.74 19.13
N VAL A 3 -66.41 29.75 18.23
CA VAL A 3 -65.81 29.58 16.89
C VAL A 3 -64.49 30.35 16.74
N ALA A 4 -64.10 31.18 17.72
CA ALA A 4 -62.87 31.98 17.67
C ALA A 4 -61.64 31.28 18.31
N ALA A 5 -61.80 30.10 18.95
CA ALA A 5 -60.70 29.42 19.62
C ALA A 5 -60.03 28.33 18.80
N VAL A 6 -60.54 27.99 17.62
CA VAL A 6 -59.98 26.90 16.76
C VAL A 6 -59.06 27.44 15.66
N LEU A 7 -59.04 28.74 15.43
CA LEU A 7 -58.19 29.35 14.39
C LEU A 7 -56.82 29.87 14.89
N LEU A 8 -56.53 29.75 16.18
CA LEU A 8 -55.21 30.10 16.75
C LEU A 8 -54.30 28.90 16.99
N GLY A 9 -54.79 27.67 16.70
CA GLY A 9 -53.98 26.45 16.85
C GLY A 9 -53.27 25.95 15.58
N ALA A 10 -53.48 26.61 14.43
CA ALA A 10 -52.97 26.13 13.15
C ALA A 10 -51.73 26.91 12.64
N ALA A 11 -51.18 27.84 13.44
CA ALA A 11 -50.03 28.65 13.02
C ALA A 11 -48.73 28.30 13.82
N ALA A 12 -48.66 27.16 14.50
CA ALA A 12 -47.52 26.81 15.37
C ALA A 12 -46.86 25.49 15.01
N CYS A 13 -46.96 25.05 13.76
CA CYS A 13 -46.08 23.98 13.25
C CYS A 13 -45.29 24.55 12.09
N SER A 14 -44.26 25.36 12.38
CA SER A 14 -43.20 25.53 11.42
C SER A 14 -42.43 24.19 11.32
N SER A 15 -42.03 23.79 10.13
CA SER A 15 -41.21 22.58 9.89
C SER A 15 -39.95 22.58 10.74
N ASP A 16 -39.46 23.73 11.17
CA ASP A 16 -38.30 23.90 12.02
C ASP A 16 -38.46 23.34 13.46
N PHE A 17 -39.71 23.28 13.98
CA PHE A 17 -39.94 22.73 15.31
C PHE A 17 -39.82 21.20 15.38
N LEU A 18 -39.87 20.53 14.24
CA LEU A 18 -39.73 19.08 14.11
C LEU A 18 -38.32 18.68 13.63
N THR A 19 -37.46 19.63 13.35
CA THR A 19 -36.11 19.37 12.98
C THR A 19 -35.29 19.31 14.28
N GLU A 20 -34.97 18.12 14.72
CA GLU A 20 -34.09 17.90 15.85
C GLU A 20 -32.66 18.29 15.40
N HIS A 21 -32.13 19.36 15.98
CA HIS A 21 -30.72 19.75 15.83
C HIS A 21 -29.98 19.31 17.09
N PRO A 22 -29.44 18.10 17.16
CA PRO A 22 -28.66 17.66 18.32
C PRO A 22 -27.42 18.54 18.40
N VAL A 23 -27.35 19.36 19.42
CA VAL A 23 -26.25 20.32 19.65
C VAL A 23 -24.96 19.59 20.02
N ASP A 24 -25.06 18.35 20.48
CA ASP A 24 -23.95 17.52 20.97
C ASP A 24 -23.44 16.49 19.96
N GLU A 25 -24.08 16.36 18.78
CA GLU A 25 -23.61 15.45 17.72
C GLU A 25 -22.87 16.21 16.62
N MET A 26 -21.68 15.71 16.27
CA MET A 26 -20.90 16.23 15.14
C MET A 26 -21.47 15.70 13.83
N TYR A 27 -22.27 16.49 13.13
CA TYR A 27 -22.71 16.22 11.76
C TYR A 27 -22.22 17.33 10.82
N ALA A 28 -22.27 17.06 9.52
CA ALA A 28 -21.61 17.90 8.53
C ALA A 28 -22.01 19.39 8.60
N ASP A 29 -23.29 19.68 8.85
CA ASP A 29 -23.81 21.06 8.84
C ASP A 29 -23.34 21.90 10.03
N ASN A 30 -22.94 21.29 11.14
CA ASN A 30 -22.36 22.02 12.28
C ASN A 30 -20.83 21.94 12.31
N LEU A 31 -20.23 21.02 11.58
CA LEU A 31 -18.77 20.84 11.51
C LEU A 31 -18.12 21.69 10.41
N LEU A 32 -18.73 21.73 9.22
CA LEU A 32 -18.15 22.37 8.05
C LEU A 32 -18.50 23.87 7.93
N VAL A 33 -18.44 24.58 9.07
CA VAL A 33 -18.74 26.03 9.17
C VAL A 33 -17.49 26.89 9.28
N ASN A 34 -16.33 26.29 9.52
CA ASN A 34 -15.05 26.99 9.62
C ASN A 34 -13.87 26.12 9.17
N TYR A 35 -12.70 26.75 8.97
CA TYR A 35 -11.49 26.06 8.51
C TYR A 35 -11.09 24.88 9.40
N SER A 36 -11.18 25.03 10.72
CA SER A 36 -10.84 23.96 11.68
C SER A 36 -11.75 22.74 11.53
N GLY A 37 -13.03 22.94 11.26
CA GLY A 37 -13.98 21.86 10.98
C GLY A 37 -13.66 21.10 9.69
N PHE A 38 -13.41 21.85 8.61
CA PHE A 38 -12.94 21.26 7.35
C PHE A 38 -11.63 20.49 7.54
N TYR A 39 -10.68 21.07 8.28
CA TYR A 39 -9.41 20.42 8.55
C TYR A 39 -9.57 19.12 9.37
N SER A 40 -10.54 19.05 10.27
CA SER A 40 -10.88 17.85 11.03
C SER A 40 -11.37 16.72 10.10
N MET A 41 -12.19 17.04 9.12
CA MET A 41 -12.63 16.08 8.10
C MET A 41 -11.47 15.59 7.22
N ILE A 42 -10.58 16.47 6.79
CA ILE A 42 -9.35 16.10 6.09
C ILE A 42 -8.48 15.18 6.96
N SER A 43 -8.40 15.44 8.26
CA SER A 43 -7.65 14.58 9.19
C SER A 43 -8.27 13.19 9.32
N ALA A 44 -9.60 13.08 9.31
CA ALA A 44 -10.30 11.79 9.27
C ALA A 44 -9.98 11.00 7.99
N GLN A 45 -9.97 11.65 6.82
CA GLN A 45 -9.57 10.99 5.56
C GLN A 45 -8.12 10.49 5.59
N ARG A 46 -7.20 11.25 6.19
CA ARG A 46 -5.82 10.78 6.43
C ARG A 46 -5.79 9.53 7.30
N GLY A 47 -6.65 9.48 8.32
CA GLY A 47 -6.84 8.30 9.17
C GLY A 47 -7.31 7.09 8.37
N LEU A 48 -8.28 7.25 7.47
CA LEU A 48 -8.77 6.19 6.60
C LEU A 48 -7.69 5.69 5.63
N MET A 49 -6.94 6.60 4.99
CA MET A 49 -5.81 6.26 4.13
C MET A 49 -4.72 5.48 4.89
N ARG A 50 -4.40 5.89 6.11
CA ARG A 50 -3.46 5.18 6.98
C ARG A 50 -3.98 3.79 7.35
N ASN A 51 -5.25 3.68 7.69
CA ASN A 51 -5.86 2.41 8.08
C ASN A 51 -5.85 1.42 6.91
N GLU A 52 -6.16 1.87 5.70
CA GLU A 52 -6.08 1.05 4.50
C GLU A 52 -4.67 0.45 4.33
N HIS A 53 -3.63 1.24 4.53
CA HIS A 53 -2.25 0.82 4.31
C HIS A 53 -1.66 0.02 5.49
N CYS A 54 -1.92 0.44 6.71
CA CYS A 54 -1.19 -0.02 7.91
C CYS A 54 -1.98 -0.94 8.82
N VAL A 55 -3.30 -0.89 8.81
CA VAL A 55 -4.11 -1.44 9.89
C VAL A 55 -4.93 -2.64 9.44
N TYR A 56 -5.24 -3.48 10.39
CA TYR A 56 -6.08 -4.63 10.29
C TYR A 56 -7.56 -4.29 10.47
N SER A 57 -8.42 -4.87 9.68
CA SER A 57 -9.75 -5.21 10.14
C SER A 57 -9.74 -6.63 10.78
N GLY A 58 -10.64 -6.90 11.71
CA GLY A 58 -10.58 -8.01 12.68
C GLY A 58 -10.27 -9.44 12.19
N THR A 59 -10.16 -9.68 10.90
CA THR A 59 -9.90 -10.98 10.28
C THR A 59 -8.48 -11.17 9.76
N ALA A 60 -7.57 -10.27 10.09
CA ALA A 60 -6.16 -10.44 9.82
C ALA A 60 -5.63 -9.98 8.46
N ILE A 61 -6.35 -9.16 7.71
CA ILE A 61 -5.86 -8.73 6.41
C ILE A 61 -6.16 -7.27 6.16
N THR A 62 -5.14 -6.52 5.79
CA THR A 62 -5.31 -5.14 5.36
C THR A 62 -5.72 -5.12 3.89
N PRO A 63 -6.48 -4.12 3.43
CA PRO A 63 -6.68 -3.90 2.00
C PRO A 63 -5.37 -3.85 1.21
N ASN A 64 -4.31 -3.28 1.79
CA ASN A 64 -2.97 -3.26 1.21
C ASN A 64 -2.44 -4.66 0.89
N SER A 65 -2.74 -5.67 1.71
CA SER A 65 -2.32 -7.04 1.40
C SER A 65 -3.05 -7.61 0.17
N ALA A 66 -4.31 -7.25 -0.05
CA ALA A 66 -5.03 -7.61 -1.26
C ALA A 66 -4.45 -6.93 -2.52
N PHE A 67 -3.93 -5.72 -2.38
CA PHE A 67 -3.27 -5.00 -3.47
C PHE A 67 -1.84 -5.47 -3.77
N ASN A 68 -1.31 -6.40 -3.01
CA ASN A 68 0.01 -6.99 -3.20
C ASN A 68 -0.06 -8.49 -3.47
N GLY A 69 -0.96 -9.21 -2.81
CA GLY A 69 -1.10 -10.65 -2.94
C GLY A 69 -1.46 -11.08 -4.35
N GLY A 70 -0.94 -12.24 -4.75
CA GLY A 70 -1.18 -12.77 -6.09
C GLY A 70 -0.44 -12.03 -7.19
N SER A 71 0.59 -11.26 -6.89
CA SER A 71 1.49 -10.64 -7.86
C SER A 71 2.76 -11.49 -8.08
N ASP A 72 3.66 -11.04 -8.93
CA ASP A 72 4.95 -11.69 -9.16
C ASP A 72 5.90 -11.65 -7.94
N LEU A 73 5.64 -10.78 -6.96
CA LEU A 73 6.48 -10.59 -5.77
C LEU A 73 5.91 -11.18 -4.48
N TYR A 74 4.63 -11.53 -4.45
CA TYR A 74 3.99 -11.95 -3.21
C TYR A 74 2.96 -13.04 -3.43
N PHE A 75 3.03 -14.09 -2.63
CA PHE A 75 2.00 -15.10 -2.53
C PHE A 75 1.52 -15.25 -1.09
N GLY A 76 0.29 -15.74 -0.91
CA GLY A 76 -0.29 -16.00 0.41
C GLY A 76 0.34 -17.22 1.06
N ASN A 77 0.61 -17.13 2.35
CA ASN A 77 1.14 -18.24 3.11
C ASN A 77 0.04 -19.26 3.45
N GLN A 78 0.36 -20.56 3.40
CA GLN A 78 -0.55 -21.66 3.71
C GLN A 78 -1.18 -21.59 5.10
N ARG A 79 -0.57 -20.89 6.06
CA ARG A 79 -1.16 -20.69 7.40
C ARG A 79 -2.42 -19.84 7.37
N ILE A 80 -2.63 -19.09 6.28
CA ILE A 80 -3.83 -18.32 6.01
C ILE A 80 -4.75 -19.11 5.06
N SER A 81 -4.82 -20.41 5.21
CA SER A 81 -5.67 -21.29 4.39
C SER A 81 -7.16 -20.93 4.46
N THR A 82 -7.56 -20.15 5.45
CA THR A 82 -8.89 -19.54 5.54
C THR A 82 -8.97 -18.18 4.86
N ALA A 83 -7.85 -17.54 4.61
CA ALA A 83 -7.81 -16.28 3.89
C ALA A 83 -7.72 -16.57 2.38
N ARG A 84 -8.83 -16.77 1.86
CA ARG A 84 -9.24 -17.29 0.56
C ARG A 84 -8.70 -16.48 -0.61
N TRP A 85 -8.36 -15.24 -0.46
CA TRP A 85 -7.98 -14.27 -1.50
C TRP A 85 -6.47 -14.13 -1.74
N PHE A 86 -5.63 -14.75 -0.93
CA PHE A 86 -4.23 -14.96 -1.32
C PHE A 86 -4.05 -16.17 -2.23
N ASN A 87 -5.08 -16.99 -2.31
CA ASN A 87 -5.08 -18.16 -3.16
C ASN A 87 -5.97 -17.85 -4.36
N TRP A 88 -5.38 -17.50 -5.47
CA TRP A 88 -6.07 -17.10 -6.69
C TRP A 88 -7.27 -17.97 -7.06
N PRO A 89 -7.18 -19.31 -7.02
CA PRO A 89 -8.33 -20.14 -7.31
C PRO A 89 -9.48 -19.96 -6.33
N ASN A 90 -9.19 -19.59 -5.10
CA ASN A 90 -10.23 -19.35 -4.11
C ASN A 90 -10.95 -18.01 -4.32
N MET A 91 -10.35 -17.07 -5.04
CA MET A 91 -11.01 -15.80 -5.37
C MET A 91 -12.25 -15.99 -6.25
N ILE A 92 -12.28 -17.04 -7.08
CA ILE A 92 -13.42 -17.33 -7.97
C ILE A 92 -14.53 -18.11 -7.26
N VAL A 93 -14.15 -19.02 -6.35
CA VAL A 93 -15.09 -19.92 -5.64
C VAL A 93 -15.83 -19.18 -4.52
N GLN A 94 -15.37 -17.97 -4.18
CA GLN A 94 -15.93 -17.27 -3.07
C GLN A 94 -17.11 -16.43 -3.44
N ASP A 95 -18.00 -16.53 -2.51
CA ASP A 95 -19.02 -15.55 -2.26
C ASP A 95 -18.39 -14.16 -2.44
N THR A 96 -18.90 -13.41 -3.39
CA THR A 96 -18.52 -12.03 -3.69
C THR A 96 -18.82 -11.09 -2.50
N ASP A 97 -19.33 -11.62 -1.41
CA ASP A 97 -19.45 -10.99 -0.10
C ASP A 97 -18.15 -11.03 0.72
N GLY A 98 -17.04 -11.48 0.12
CA GLY A 98 -15.74 -11.50 0.80
C GLY A 98 -15.46 -10.16 1.45
N GLU A 99 -15.34 -10.15 2.78
CA GLU A 99 -15.19 -8.96 3.64
C GLU A 99 -14.21 -7.93 3.06
N VAL A 100 -13.11 -8.38 2.44
CA VAL A 100 -12.07 -7.49 1.93
C VAL A 100 -12.48 -6.71 0.70
N PHE A 101 -13.18 -7.33 -0.24
CA PHE A 101 -13.61 -6.63 -1.45
C PHE A 101 -14.73 -5.63 -1.11
N SER A 102 -15.68 -6.05 -0.28
CA SER A 102 -16.75 -5.18 0.22
C SER A 102 -16.20 -4.03 1.06
N GLU A 103 -15.33 -4.31 2.02
CA GLU A 103 -14.70 -3.28 2.86
C GLU A 103 -13.86 -2.33 2.03
N THR A 104 -13.02 -2.83 1.12
CA THR A 104 -12.19 -1.98 0.24
C THR A 104 -13.07 -1.06 -0.61
N PHE A 105 -14.09 -1.61 -1.26
CA PHE A 105 -15.02 -0.86 -2.08
C PHE A 105 -15.75 0.21 -1.27
N SER A 106 -16.35 -0.17 -0.14
CA SER A 106 -17.08 0.74 0.74
C SER A 106 -16.20 1.83 1.33
N ASN A 107 -15.00 1.49 1.79
CA ASN A 107 -14.06 2.47 2.35
C ASN A 107 -13.63 3.50 1.30
N MET A 108 -13.36 3.07 0.06
CA MET A 108 -13.02 4.01 -1.01
C MET A 108 -14.18 4.95 -1.33
N TYR A 109 -15.43 4.46 -1.41
CA TYR A 109 -16.59 5.33 -1.63
C TYR A 109 -16.92 6.22 -0.42
N THR A 110 -16.62 5.80 0.79
CA THR A 110 -16.69 6.66 1.98
C THR A 110 -15.73 7.85 1.85
N ILE A 111 -14.49 7.60 1.43
CA ILE A 111 -13.50 8.67 1.17
C ILE A 111 -13.98 9.58 0.04
N ILE A 112 -14.50 9.02 -1.06
CA ILE A 112 -15.01 9.78 -2.20
C ILE A 112 -16.15 10.70 -1.78
N ASN A 113 -17.16 10.17 -1.07
CA ASN A 113 -18.29 10.99 -0.65
C ASN A 113 -17.91 12.07 0.36
N ALA A 114 -17.04 11.76 1.31
CA ALA A 114 -16.50 12.76 2.23
C ALA A 114 -15.69 13.84 1.49
N SER A 115 -14.93 13.47 0.46
CA SER A 115 -14.23 14.44 -0.39
C SER A 115 -15.20 15.32 -1.19
N ASN A 116 -16.25 14.72 -1.77
CA ASN A 116 -17.28 15.44 -2.50
C ASN A 116 -17.99 16.46 -1.60
N MET A 117 -18.33 16.06 -0.38
CA MET A 117 -18.92 16.94 0.63
C MET A 117 -18.02 18.12 0.94
N ILE A 118 -16.73 17.87 1.23
CA ILE A 118 -15.76 18.93 1.52
C ILE A 118 -15.63 19.90 0.35
N VAL A 119 -15.45 19.38 -0.87
CA VAL A 119 -15.28 20.20 -2.07
C VAL A 119 -16.53 21.04 -2.33
N ASN A 120 -17.72 20.39 -2.32
CA ASN A 120 -18.98 21.06 -2.58
C ASN A 120 -19.23 22.22 -1.60
N ARG A 121 -19.09 21.96 -0.31
CA ARG A 121 -19.33 22.98 0.72
C ARG A 121 -18.26 24.06 0.73
N ALA A 122 -16.99 23.72 0.55
CA ALA A 122 -15.90 24.70 0.47
C ALA A 122 -16.01 25.64 -0.75
N GLU A 123 -16.63 25.20 -1.83
CA GLU A 123 -16.79 26.00 -3.07
C GLU A 123 -18.11 26.77 -3.13
N ASN A 124 -19.15 26.33 -2.43
CA ASN A 124 -20.50 26.89 -2.57
C ASN A 124 -21.08 27.57 -1.33
N ASP A 125 -20.56 27.28 -0.13
CA ASP A 125 -21.05 27.89 1.12
C ASP A 125 -20.35 29.22 1.37
N GLU A 126 -21.09 30.32 1.28
CA GLU A 126 -20.55 31.69 1.44
C GLU A 126 -20.23 32.06 2.89
N ASP A 127 -20.87 31.41 3.86
CA ASP A 127 -20.79 31.75 5.29
C ASP A 127 -19.64 31.04 6.05
N VAL A 128 -18.75 30.33 5.36
CA VAL A 128 -17.64 29.61 5.99
C VAL A 128 -16.59 30.59 6.54
N ASP A 129 -16.30 30.48 7.83
CA ASP A 129 -15.17 31.18 8.42
C ASP A 129 -13.84 30.46 8.11
N TRP A 130 -13.09 31.00 7.15
CA TRP A 130 -11.77 30.48 6.77
C TRP A 130 -10.64 30.85 7.75
N GLU A 131 -10.96 31.39 8.92
CA GLU A 131 -10.03 31.64 10.04
C GLU A 131 -8.75 32.40 9.61
N SER A 132 -8.89 33.39 8.75
CA SER A 132 -7.79 34.29 8.34
C SER A 132 -8.24 35.74 8.29
N SER A 133 -7.35 36.63 8.71
CA SER A 133 -7.61 38.08 8.74
C SER A 133 -7.58 38.73 7.37
N THR A 134 -6.95 38.08 6.37
CA THR A 134 -6.82 38.62 5.00
C THR A 134 -7.63 37.83 3.99
N PRO A 135 -8.15 38.47 2.92
CA PRO A 135 -8.85 37.78 1.86
C PRO A 135 -7.97 36.70 1.20
N GLU A 136 -6.69 37.02 0.97
CA GLU A 136 -5.72 36.10 0.37
C GLU A 136 -5.47 34.89 1.25
N GLY A 137 -5.40 35.08 2.58
CA GLY A 137 -5.23 33.99 3.53
C GLY A 137 -6.47 33.10 3.62
N ARG A 138 -7.68 33.68 3.55
CA ARG A 138 -8.92 32.91 3.50
C ARG A 138 -8.98 32.04 2.24
N GLU A 139 -8.64 32.62 1.09
CA GLU A 139 -8.60 31.87 -0.17
C GLU A 139 -7.53 30.77 -0.16
N ALA A 140 -6.35 31.03 0.40
CA ALA A 140 -5.30 30.01 0.54
C ALA A 140 -5.74 28.84 1.43
N HIS A 141 -6.44 29.11 2.54
CA HIS A 141 -7.01 28.06 3.39
C HIS A 141 -8.05 27.24 2.64
N ARG A 142 -8.98 27.90 1.93
CA ARG A 142 -10.00 27.25 1.12
C ARG A 142 -9.37 26.35 0.06
N GLN A 143 -8.44 26.86 -0.73
CA GLN A 143 -7.74 26.12 -1.77
C GLN A 143 -6.98 24.92 -1.23
N SER A 144 -6.31 25.06 -0.09
CA SER A 144 -5.59 23.97 0.57
C SER A 144 -6.55 22.84 1.01
N ILE A 145 -7.71 23.17 1.56
CA ILE A 145 -8.74 22.19 1.94
C ILE A 145 -9.27 21.47 0.71
N VAL A 146 -9.69 22.22 -0.32
CA VAL A 146 -10.19 21.65 -1.58
C VAL A 146 -9.16 20.75 -2.23
N ALA A 147 -7.89 21.17 -2.29
CA ALA A 147 -6.82 20.37 -2.88
C ALA A 147 -6.58 19.06 -2.12
N GLN A 148 -6.58 19.10 -0.79
CA GLN A 148 -6.43 17.88 0.01
C GLN A 148 -7.62 16.93 -0.16
N ALA A 149 -8.85 17.44 -0.20
CA ALA A 149 -10.04 16.62 -0.46
C ALA A 149 -10.01 15.99 -1.85
N ARG A 150 -9.67 16.76 -2.89
CA ARG A 150 -9.50 16.26 -4.26
C ARG A 150 -8.39 15.20 -4.33
N PHE A 151 -7.30 15.36 -3.58
CA PHE A 151 -6.27 14.33 -3.48
C PHE A 151 -6.84 13.00 -2.98
N PHE A 152 -7.60 13.00 -1.89
CA PHE A 152 -8.17 11.78 -1.34
C PHE A 152 -9.20 11.14 -2.29
N ARG A 153 -10.00 11.95 -2.98
CA ARG A 153 -10.95 11.45 -3.99
C ARG A 153 -10.23 10.74 -5.14
N ALA A 154 -9.22 11.38 -5.72
CA ALA A 154 -8.44 10.78 -6.79
C ALA A 154 -7.64 9.55 -6.32
N TRP A 155 -7.10 9.57 -5.11
CA TRP A 155 -6.43 8.42 -4.50
C TRP A 155 -7.38 7.23 -4.30
N ALA A 156 -8.60 7.46 -3.85
CA ALA A 156 -9.60 6.41 -3.70
C ALA A 156 -10.02 5.83 -5.07
N TYR A 157 -10.25 6.68 -6.07
CA TYR A 157 -10.51 6.21 -7.44
C TYR A 157 -9.33 5.46 -8.06
N ARG A 158 -8.11 5.81 -7.72
CA ARG A 158 -6.93 5.03 -8.12
C ARG A 158 -7.03 3.58 -7.64
N HIS A 159 -7.36 3.37 -6.38
CA HIS A 159 -7.55 2.02 -5.84
C HIS A 159 -8.71 1.29 -6.51
N LEU A 160 -9.84 1.95 -6.67
CA LEU A 160 -11.02 1.36 -7.30
C LEU A 160 -10.75 0.93 -8.74
N THR A 161 -10.11 1.77 -9.55
CA THR A 161 -9.87 1.47 -10.97
C THR A 161 -8.87 0.34 -11.17
N TYR A 162 -7.86 0.20 -10.30
CA TYR A 162 -6.93 -0.93 -10.37
C TYR A 162 -7.49 -2.22 -9.74
N ALA A 163 -8.35 -2.11 -8.73
CA ALA A 163 -8.92 -3.28 -8.09
C ALA A 163 -10.13 -3.85 -8.86
N PHE A 164 -11.04 -2.99 -9.31
CA PHE A 164 -12.35 -3.39 -9.82
C PHE A 164 -12.58 -3.05 -11.30
N GLY A 165 -11.69 -2.29 -11.93
CA GLY A 165 -11.87 -1.81 -13.30
C GLY A 165 -12.88 -0.68 -13.39
N ASP A 166 -13.88 -0.80 -14.28
CA ASP A 166 -14.96 0.18 -14.40
C ASP A 166 -15.77 0.26 -13.09
N VAL A 167 -16.02 1.47 -12.62
CA VAL A 167 -16.70 1.74 -11.34
C VAL A 167 -17.58 2.99 -11.45
N PRO A 168 -18.60 3.17 -10.62
CA PRO A 168 -19.40 4.39 -10.62
C PRO A 168 -18.58 5.64 -10.36
N LEU A 169 -18.70 6.65 -11.21
CA LEU A 169 -18.08 7.96 -11.02
C LEU A 169 -19.05 8.89 -10.29
N SER A 170 -18.74 9.22 -9.04
CA SER A 170 -19.50 10.15 -8.20
C SER A 170 -18.63 11.37 -7.87
N LEU A 171 -19.04 12.54 -8.33
CA LEU A 171 -18.34 13.82 -8.10
C LEU A 171 -19.19 14.80 -7.27
N GLU A 172 -20.37 14.37 -6.84
CA GLU A 172 -21.30 15.14 -6.02
C GLU A 172 -21.45 14.51 -4.64
N GLU A 173 -21.74 15.32 -3.63
CA GLU A 173 -22.13 14.84 -2.31
C GLU A 173 -23.41 14.02 -2.40
N ILE A 174 -23.35 12.76 -1.97
CA ILE A 174 -24.51 11.91 -1.81
C ILE A 174 -24.96 11.95 -0.35
N ASN A 175 -26.22 12.29 -0.15
CA ASN A 175 -26.87 12.40 1.16
C ASN A 175 -28.28 11.76 1.14
N GLY A 176 -29.03 11.89 2.23
CA GLY A 176 -30.35 11.30 2.33
C GLY A 176 -31.38 11.82 1.32
N SER A 177 -31.16 12.99 0.68
CA SER A 177 -32.09 13.61 -0.24
C SER A 177 -31.87 13.23 -1.72
N ASN A 178 -30.65 12.80 -2.07
CA ASN A 178 -30.27 12.45 -3.44
C ASN A 178 -29.71 11.02 -3.57
N TYR A 179 -30.09 10.15 -2.65
CA TYR A 179 -29.71 8.74 -2.69
C TYR A 179 -30.18 8.09 -4.00
N ARG A 180 -29.30 7.30 -4.64
CA ARG A 180 -29.54 6.68 -5.94
C ARG A 180 -29.46 5.15 -5.87
N THR A 181 -30.27 4.50 -6.69
CA THR A 181 -30.29 3.04 -6.90
C THR A 181 -30.15 2.67 -8.38
N ASP A 182 -29.68 3.61 -9.20
CA ASP A 182 -29.55 3.51 -10.65
C ASP A 182 -28.11 3.73 -11.13
N TRP A 183 -27.14 3.39 -10.29
CA TRP A 183 -25.74 3.51 -10.64
C TRP A 183 -25.37 2.62 -11.82
N THR A 184 -24.48 3.11 -12.67
CA THR A 184 -23.79 2.34 -13.70
C THR A 184 -22.30 2.35 -13.43
N ARG A 185 -21.57 1.43 -14.02
CA ARG A 185 -20.10 1.44 -14.00
C ARG A 185 -19.61 2.33 -15.13
N ASP A 186 -18.95 3.40 -14.80
CA ASP A 186 -18.31 4.29 -15.76
C ASP A 186 -16.99 3.67 -16.24
N PRO A 187 -16.61 3.88 -17.51
CA PRO A 187 -15.34 3.38 -18.03
C PRO A 187 -14.15 3.91 -17.23
N VAL A 188 -13.15 3.06 -16.99
CA VAL A 188 -11.89 3.44 -16.31
C VAL A 188 -11.29 4.72 -16.88
N SER A 189 -11.39 4.95 -18.19
CA SER A 189 -10.88 6.16 -18.83
C SER A 189 -11.58 7.44 -18.36
N ALA A 190 -12.89 7.39 -18.13
CA ALA A 190 -13.66 8.53 -17.61
C ALA A 190 -13.29 8.81 -16.14
N VAL A 191 -13.18 7.77 -15.33
CA VAL A 191 -12.74 7.89 -13.93
C VAL A 191 -11.32 8.47 -13.84
N ARG A 192 -10.39 7.98 -14.67
CA ARG A 192 -9.02 8.51 -14.74
C ARG A 192 -8.94 9.94 -15.22
N ALA A 193 -9.84 10.35 -16.14
CA ALA A 193 -9.91 11.77 -16.54
C ALA A 193 -10.28 12.66 -15.35
N ALA A 194 -11.24 12.26 -14.52
CA ALA A 194 -11.59 12.98 -13.29
C ALA A 194 -10.41 12.98 -12.27
N MET A 195 -9.69 11.85 -12.13
CA MET A 195 -8.48 11.79 -11.30
C MET A 195 -7.40 12.76 -11.76
N ILE A 196 -7.19 12.90 -13.08
CA ILE A 196 -6.22 13.85 -13.65
C ILE A 196 -6.58 15.28 -13.23
N GLU A 197 -7.83 15.68 -13.36
CA GLU A 197 -8.26 17.02 -12.96
C GLU A 197 -8.05 17.27 -11.46
N ASP A 198 -8.37 16.29 -10.63
CA ASP A 198 -8.15 16.38 -9.19
C ASP A 198 -6.66 16.48 -8.83
N PHE A 199 -5.80 15.61 -9.38
CA PHE A 199 -4.36 15.67 -9.10
C PHE A 199 -3.69 16.92 -9.69
N ARG A 200 -4.15 17.42 -10.84
CA ARG A 200 -3.66 18.69 -11.40
C ARG A 200 -3.95 19.85 -10.46
N TYR A 201 -5.18 19.93 -9.94
CA TYR A 201 -5.55 20.92 -8.93
C TYR A 201 -4.65 20.83 -7.69
N CYS A 202 -4.34 19.61 -7.23
CA CYS A 202 -3.41 19.41 -6.10
C CYS A 202 -2.00 19.92 -6.40
N VAL A 203 -1.47 19.61 -7.60
CA VAL A 203 -0.13 20.06 -8.03
C VAL A 203 -0.05 21.58 -8.13
N GLU A 204 -1.15 22.24 -8.49
CA GLU A 204 -1.24 23.70 -8.59
C GLU A 204 -1.34 24.40 -7.23
N HIS A 205 -2.12 23.83 -6.29
CA HIS A 205 -2.51 24.52 -5.05
C HIS A 205 -1.86 23.97 -3.78
N LEU A 206 -1.06 22.91 -3.84
CA LEU A 206 -0.31 22.40 -2.70
C LEU A 206 1.18 22.73 -2.82
N ASP A 207 1.78 23.04 -1.69
CA ASP A 207 3.23 23.17 -1.59
C ASP A 207 3.93 21.81 -1.73
N TRP A 208 5.22 21.84 -2.08
CA TRP A 208 6.07 20.64 -2.07
C TRP A 208 6.04 19.92 -0.72
N ARG A 209 5.92 20.69 0.36
CA ARG A 209 5.79 20.21 1.72
C ARG A 209 4.71 21.01 2.42
N THR A 210 3.67 20.34 2.88
CA THR A 210 2.54 20.97 3.60
C THR A 210 2.70 20.92 5.12
N ASP A 211 3.63 20.11 5.61
CA ASP A 211 4.04 20.05 7.02
C ASP A 211 5.51 19.63 7.17
N GLY A 212 5.98 19.59 8.43
CA GLY A 212 7.37 19.26 8.73
C GLY A 212 7.80 17.84 8.36
N ASN A 213 6.86 16.89 8.29
CA ASN A 213 7.14 15.45 8.15
C ASN A 213 6.47 14.77 6.93
N ASN A 214 5.90 15.57 6.03
CA ASN A 214 5.20 15.04 4.85
C ASN A 214 4.05 14.07 5.21
N THR A 215 3.29 14.38 6.25
CA THR A 215 2.16 13.56 6.71
C THR A 215 0.81 13.98 6.15
N LYS A 216 0.80 15.04 5.34
CA LYS A 216 -0.37 15.59 4.66
C LYS A 216 -0.19 15.47 3.15
N PRO A 217 -1.29 15.43 2.38
CA PRO A 217 -1.20 15.58 0.94
C PRO A 217 -0.38 16.81 0.58
N ASN A 218 0.55 16.63 -0.34
CA ASN A 218 1.49 17.66 -0.78
C ASN A 218 1.70 17.55 -2.30
N ARG A 219 2.35 18.55 -2.88
CA ARG A 219 2.62 18.60 -4.31
C ARG A 219 3.40 17.37 -4.81
N ALA A 220 4.30 16.82 -4.00
CA ALA A 220 5.16 15.72 -4.44
C ALA A 220 4.38 14.42 -4.65
N ILE A 221 3.55 14.00 -3.67
CA ILE A 221 2.72 12.79 -3.83
C ILE A 221 1.65 12.99 -4.91
N ALA A 222 1.07 14.20 -5.01
CA ALA A 222 0.12 14.51 -6.08
C ALA A 222 0.77 14.44 -7.47
N SER A 223 1.99 14.95 -7.64
CA SER A 223 2.75 14.85 -8.89
C SER A 223 3.06 13.41 -9.28
N HIS A 224 3.42 12.57 -8.30
CA HIS A 224 3.66 11.14 -8.56
C HIS A 224 2.40 10.45 -9.10
N TYR A 225 1.25 10.60 -8.42
CA TYR A 225 0.01 9.96 -8.85
C TYR A 225 -0.62 10.58 -10.09
N LEU A 226 -0.42 11.88 -10.33
CA LEU A 226 -0.76 12.51 -11.61
C LEU A 226 -0.01 11.85 -12.77
N ALA A 227 1.31 11.69 -12.60
CA ALA A 227 2.14 11.04 -13.61
C ALA A 227 1.77 9.57 -13.81
N GLU A 228 1.51 8.82 -12.72
CA GLU A 228 1.03 7.44 -12.81
C GLU A 228 -0.31 7.36 -13.58
N THR A 229 -1.21 8.32 -13.36
CA THR A 229 -2.50 8.38 -14.06
C THR A 229 -2.31 8.73 -15.55
N TYR A 230 -1.40 9.65 -15.86
CA TYR A 230 -1.03 9.93 -17.26
C TYR A 230 -0.44 8.69 -17.94
N MET A 231 0.45 7.97 -17.26
CA MET A 231 0.99 6.70 -17.76
C MET A 231 -0.14 5.71 -18.08
N ALA A 232 -1.10 5.54 -17.17
CA ALA A 232 -2.24 4.65 -17.35
C ALA A 232 -3.18 5.06 -18.49
N MET A 233 -3.11 6.32 -18.93
CA MET A 233 -3.86 6.87 -20.07
C MET A 233 -3.04 6.95 -21.36
N GLY A 234 -1.80 6.45 -21.36
CA GLY A 234 -0.89 6.55 -22.52
C GLY A 234 -0.35 7.96 -22.81
N MET A 235 -0.54 8.89 -21.87
CA MET A 235 -0.10 10.30 -21.97
C MET A 235 1.35 10.44 -21.46
N TYR A 236 2.27 9.78 -22.18
CA TYR A 236 3.66 9.65 -21.71
C TYR A 236 4.43 10.96 -21.67
N SER A 237 4.14 11.87 -22.60
CA SER A 237 4.79 13.20 -22.63
C SER A 237 4.41 14.05 -21.42
N GLU A 238 3.15 14.01 -21.02
CA GLU A 238 2.63 14.70 -19.85
C GLU A 238 3.22 14.10 -18.57
N ALA A 239 3.32 12.77 -18.51
CA ALA A 239 3.97 12.07 -17.39
C ALA A 239 5.45 12.50 -17.27
N VAL A 240 6.19 12.55 -18.39
CA VAL A 240 7.58 13.01 -18.41
C VAL A 240 7.70 14.44 -17.88
N ALA A 241 6.82 15.36 -18.30
CA ALA A 241 6.87 16.76 -17.85
C ALA A 241 6.67 16.89 -16.33
N VAL A 242 5.67 16.21 -15.79
CA VAL A 242 5.40 16.24 -14.33
C VAL A 242 6.52 15.59 -13.53
N LEU A 243 7.02 14.42 -13.98
CA LEU A 243 8.09 13.70 -13.30
C LEU A 243 9.42 14.43 -13.38
N LYS A 244 9.69 15.14 -14.48
CA LYS A 244 10.85 16.01 -14.57
C LYS A 244 10.84 17.05 -13.45
N THR A 245 9.74 17.77 -13.29
CA THR A 245 9.61 18.78 -12.23
C THR A 245 9.74 18.15 -10.84
N LEU A 246 9.12 16.99 -10.60
CA LEU A 246 9.24 16.29 -9.32
C LEU A 246 10.67 15.81 -9.04
N CYS A 247 11.32 15.20 -10.03
CA CYS A 247 12.61 14.53 -9.82
C CYS A 247 13.83 15.47 -9.92
N GLU A 248 13.71 16.61 -10.61
CA GLU A 248 14.82 17.51 -10.88
C GLU A 248 14.72 18.85 -10.12
N GLU A 249 13.51 19.33 -9.84
CA GLU A 249 13.28 20.70 -9.33
C GLU A 249 12.71 20.72 -7.90
N SER A 250 12.22 19.59 -7.39
CA SER A 250 11.67 19.52 -6.03
C SER A 250 12.77 19.54 -4.95
N PRO A 251 12.43 19.83 -3.69
CA PRO A 251 13.39 19.79 -2.59
C PRO A 251 13.80 18.37 -2.16
N TYR A 252 13.24 17.34 -2.80
CA TYR A 252 13.53 15.95 -2.49
C TYR A 252 14.75 15.45 -3.25
N ARG A 253 15.44 14.46 -2.66
CA ARG A 253 16.58 13.81 -3.28
C ARG A 253 16.74 12.38 -2.81
N LEU A 254 17.37 11.55 -3.62
CA LEU A 254 17.73 10.19 -3.24
C LEU A 254 18.75 10.23 -2.08
N MET A 255 18.53 9.40 -1.06
CA MET A 255 19.44 9.28 0.07
C MET A 255 20.60 8.36 -0.30
N THR A 256 21.80 8.89 -0.38
CA THR A 256 23.04 8.17 -0.76
C THR A 256 24.06 8.04 0.37
N GLU A 257 23.81 8.75 1.47
CA GLU A 257 24.65 8.75 2.67
C GLU A 257 23.82 8.39 3.90
N ARG A 258 24.49 7.92 4.95
CA ARG A 258 23.88 7.63 6.24
C ARG A 258 23.28 8.89 6.87
N PHE A 259 22.12 8.75 7.50
CA PHE A 259 21.40 9.89 8.11
C PHE A 259 20.53 9.42 9.30
N GLY A 260 19.96 10.39 10.00
CA GLY A 260 19.08 10.15 11.14
C GLY A 260 19.80 9.67 12.39
N SER A 261 19.06 9.37 13.44
CA SER A 261 19.61 8.93 14.74
C SER A 261 20.35 7.59 14.66
N ASN A 262 20.02 6.76 13.69
CA ASN A 262 20.62 5.43 13.47
C ASN A 262 21.91 5.45 12.65
N ALA A 263 22.33 6.60 12.13
CA ALA A 263 23.53 6.69 11.29
C ALA A 263 24.82 6.26 12.02
N ALA A 264 24.87 6.40 13.35
CA ALA A 264 25.99 5.99 14.18
C ALA A 264 26.04 4.45 14.41
N ASN A 265 24.94 3.76 14.15
CA ASN A 265 24.86 2.30 14.32
C ASN A 265 25.27 1.58 13.03
N PRO A 266 25.64 0.29 13.08
CA PRO A 266 25.86 -0.50 11.88
C PRO A 266 24.64 -0.50 10.96
N GLY A 267 24.88 -0.31 9.65
CA GLY A 267 23.80 -0.21 8.66
C GLY A 267 24.27 0.44 7.36
N ASN A 268 23.35 0.72 6.48
CA ASN A 268 23.58 1.42 5.21
C ASN A 268 22.55 2.53 5.00
N CYS A 269 22.74 3.39 4.00
CA CYS A 269 21.83 4.52 3.73
C CYS A 269 20.44 4.06 3.28
N PHE A 270 20.30 2.88 2.70
CA PHE A 270 19.02 2.34 2.28
C PHE A 270 18.14 1.95 3.48
N ILE A 271 18.71 1.25 4.47
CA ILE A 271 17.91 0.85 5.64
C ILE A 271 17.60 2.04 6.55
N ASP A 272 18.42 3.09 6.55
CA ASP A 272 18.14 4.32 7.30
C ASP A 272 16.85 5.00 6.85
N ILE A 273 16.43 4.85 5.57
CA ILE A 273 15.17 5.37 5.06
C ILE A 273 13.96 4.87 5.87
N PHE A 274 14.02 3.62 6.30
CA PHE A 274 12.94 2.96 7.03
C PHE A 274 13.08 3.10 8.55
N ARG A 275 14.28 3.29 9.04
CA ARG A 275 14.57 3.55 10.46
C ARG A 275 14.32 5.00 10.87
N SER A 276 14.45 5.92 9.93
CA SER A 276 14.22 7.36 10.08
C SER A 276 13.36 7.89 8.93
N PRO A 277 12.08 7.51 8.85
CA PRO A 277 11.25 7.79 7.67
C PRO A 277 10.79 9.25 7.58
N LEU A 278 10.96 10.05 8.64
CA LEU A 278 10.44 11.40 8.69
C LEU A 278 11.43 12.44 8.13
N TYR A 279 10.91 13.45 7.48
CA TYR A 279 11.73 14.53 6.91
C TYR A 279 12.56 15.28 7.97
N THR A 280 12.02 15.50 9.16
CA THR A 280 12.72 16.13 10.29
C THR A 280 13.88 15.30 10.84
N GLU A 281 13.92 14.01 10.49
CA GLU A 281 15.03 13.10 10.81
C GLU A 281 16.15 13.13 9.76
N GLY A 282 16.01 13.97 8.74
CA GLY A 282 16.97 14.09 7.63
C GLY A 282 16.64 13.22 6.41
N ASN A 283 15.46 12.62 6.37
CA ASN A 283 15.00 11.83 5.22
C ASN A 283 14.43 12.73 4.14
N TYR A 284 15.21 13.03 3.14
CA TYR A 284 14.77 13.85 2.00
C TYR A 284 14.26 13.03 0.81
N GLU A 285 14.14 11.72 0.96
CA GLU A 285 13.61 10.83 -0.07
C GLU A 285 12.13 10.53 0.10
N THR A 286 11.61 10.55 1.34
CA THR A 286 10.20 10.25 1.63
C THR A 286 9.30 11.41 1.20
N LEU A 287 8.41 11.14 0.24
CA LEU A 287 7.43 12.10 -0.27
C LEU A 287 6.17 12.17 0.60
N TYR A 288 5.80 11.03 1.20
CA TYR A 288 4.66 10.93 2.11
C TYR A 288 4.93 9.89 3.18
N SER A 289 4.57 10.20 4.42
CA SER A 289 4.78 9.30 5.56
C SER A 289 3.54 9.19 6.45
N PHE A 290 3.39 8.03 7.09
CA PHE A 290 2.46 7.84 8.19
C PHE A 290 3.22 7.91 9.50
N VAL A 291 2.77 8.76 10.40
CA VAL A 291 3.26 8.82 11.77
C VAL A 291 2.43 7.88 12.62
N ASN A 292 3.11 6.97 13.27
CA ASN A 292 2.56 6.05 14.25
C ASN A 292 3.14 6.40 15.63
N GLY A 293 2.36 6.22 16.67
CA GLY A 293 2.79 6.48 18.04
C GLY A 293 1.84 5.82 19.02
N GLU A 294 2.33 5.54 20.21
CA GLU A 294 1.49 5.06 21.30
C GLU A 294 0.39 6.07 21.59
N TYR A 295 -0.84 5.60 21.75
CA TYR A 295 -2.00 6.44 21.98
C TYR A 295 -1.82 7.38 23.21
N GLU A 296 -1.16 6.86 24.27
CA GLU A 296 -0.94 7.59 25.50
C GLU A 296 0.15 8.65 25.44
N THR A 297 1.09 8.51 24.51
CA THR A 297 2.29 9.36 24.44
C THR A 297 2.32 10.24 23.20
N HIS A 298 1.47 9.98 22.22
CA HIS A 298 1.46 10.69 20.95
C HIS A 298 0.05 11.20 20.60
N PRO A 299 -0.14 12.51 20.34
CA PRO A 299 -1.46 13.10 20.07
C PRO A 299 -2.13 12.54 18.80
N TYR A 300 -1.38 11.86 17.95
CA TYR A 300 -1.88 11.16 16.76
C TYR A 300 -1.79 9.65 16.92
N GLY A 301 -1.47 9.15 18.12
CA GLY A 301 -1.39 7.75 18.43
C GLY A 301 -2.74 7.08 18.17
N SER A 302 -2.71 5.91 17.58
CA SER A 302 -3.87 5.12 17.28
C SER A 302 -3.86 3.88 18.17
N THR A 303 -5.03 3.53 18.68
CA THR A 303 -5.23 2.20 19.30
C THR A 303 -5.06 1.08 18.28
N SER A 304 -5.11 1.39 16.99
CA SER A 304 -4.86 0.44 15.91
C SER A 304 -3.39 0.52 15.49
N ASN A 305 -2.69 -0.56 15.73
CA ASN A 305 -1.27 -0.72 15.48
C ASN A 305 -0.99 -0.90 14.00
N SER A 306 0.19 -0.47 13.53
CA SER A 306 0.68 -0.89 12.22
C SER A 306 0.85 -2.41 12.17
N ARG A 307 0.48 -3.01 11.05
CA ARG A 307 0.60 -4.46 10.80
C ARG A 307 1.47 -4.79 9.59
N ILE A 308 2.16 -3.79 9.04
CA ILE A 308 3.04 -3.96 7.88
C ILE A 308 4.12 -5.01 8.16
N ARG A 309 4.73 -4.99 9.33
CA ARG A 309 5.68 -6.02 9.73
C ARG A 309 5.06 -7.41 9.69
N ASN A 310 3.88 -7.58 10.27
CA ASN A 310 3.16 -8.85 10.28
C ASN A 310 2.80 -9.33 8.87
N MET A 311 2.61 -8.41 7.94
CA MET A 311 2.30 -8.73 6.55
C MET A 311 3.52 -9.32 5.83
N PHE A 312 4.66 -8.66 5.89
CA PHE A 312 5.82 -8.98 5.03
C PHE A 312 6.95 -9.75 5.72
N LYS A 313 7.04 -9.71 7.04
CA LYS A 313 8.11 -10.40 7.77
C LYS A 313 7.80 -11.87 7.98
N ASN A 314 8.75 -12.73 7.69
CA ASN A 314 8.60 -14.17 7.89
C ASN A 314 8.38 -14.54 9.36
N TYR A 315 7.62 -15.62 9.58
CA TYR A 315 7.27 -16.10 10.92
C TYR A 315 8.33 -17.04 11.47
N TYR A 316 9.54 -16.53 11.66
CA TYR A 316 10.69 -17.30 12.10
C TYR A 316 10.52 -17.97 13.47
N SER A 317 9.62 -17.49 14.31
CA SER A 317 9.38 -18.13 15.63
C SER A 317 8.88 -19.55 15.54
N LEU A 318 8.27 -19.95 14.44
CA LEU A 318 7.91 -21.35 14.24
C LEU A 318 9.13 -22.25 14.19
N LEU A 319 10.27 -21.69 13.85
CA LEU A 319 11.54 -22.43 13.83
C LEU A 319 12.03 -22.76 15.24
N SER A 320 11.69 -21.95 16.25
CA SER A 320 12.07 -22.20 17.65
C SER A 320 11.44 -23.45 18.26
N GLY A 321 10.32 -23.93 17.71
CA GLY A 321 9.64 -25.15 18.16
C GLY A 321 10.09 -26.42 17.44
N ILE A 322 11.06 -26.32 16.54
CA ILE A 322 11.50 -27.47 15.75
C ILE A 322 12.55 -28.25 16.53
N SER A 323 12.24 -29.51 16.81
CA SER A 323 13.17 -30.44 17.47
C SER A 323 14.47 -30.56 16.68
N GLY A 324 15.59 -30.29 17.33
CA GLY A 324 16.94 -30.36 16.74
C GLY A 324 17.54 -29.02 16.29
N LEU A 325 16.77 -27.91 16.37
CA LEU A 325 17.29 -26.55 16.21
C LEU A 325 17.67 -25.90 17.53
N THR A 326 17.28 -26.49 18.65
CA THR A 326 17.66 -26.03 19.98
C THR A 326 19.10 -26.44 20.27
N HIS A 327 19.96 -25.44 20.45
CA HIS A 327 21.27 -25.67 21.06
C HIS A 327 21.04 -26.36 22.41
N PRO A 328 21.85 -27.36 22.81
CA PRO A 328 21.70 -28.08 24.09
C PRO A 328 21.65 -27.17 25.32
N ASP A 329 22.27 -25.99 25.23
CA ASP A 329 22.30 -24.97 26.29
C ASP A 329 21.12 -24.02 26.32
N TYR A 330 20.05 -24.28 25.51
CA TYR A 330 18.88 -23.44 25.37
C TYR A 330 17.75 -23.73 26.35
N GLU A 331 17.94 -24.66 27.28
CA GLU A 331 16.91 -24.98 28.26
C GLU A 331 16.46 -23.71 29.02
N GLY A 332 15.25 -23.25 28.67
CA GLY A 332 14.48 -22.26 29.44
C GLY A 332 14.59 -20.81 29.00
N LYS A 333 15.32 -20.44 27.95
CA LYS A 333 15.21 -19.10 27.37
C LYS A 333 14.29 -19.07 26.17
N THR A 334 13.33 -18.25 26.32
CA THR A 334 12.11 -18.16 25.57
C THR A 334 12.32 -17.42 24.25
N THR A 335 11.38 -17.57 23.40
CA THR A 335 11.14 -16.85 22.16
C THR A 335 11.39 -15.34 22.22
N GLU A 336 11.42 -14.75 23.40
CA GLU A 336 11.59 -13.32 23.69
C GLU A 336 12.87 -12.72 23.14
N LEU A 337 13.99 -13.32 23.48
CA LEU A 337 15.28 -12.84 23.04
C LEU A 337 15.53 -13.11 21.56
N PHE A 338 14.87 -14.13 20.99
CA PHE A 338 14.87 -14.36 19.56
C PHE A 338 14.20 -13.21 18.81
N TRP A 339 13.09 -12.67 19.32
CA TRP A 339 12.39 -11.57 18.67
C TRP A 339 13.20 -10.28 18.62
N SER A 340 13.88 -9.93 19.72
CA SER A 340 14.64 -8.69 19.80
C SER A 340 15.80 -8.66 18.81
N LEU A 341 16.52 -9.77 18.67
CA LEU A 341 17.64 -9.89 17.75
C LEU A 341 17.20 -9.91 16.28
N ASN A 342 15.99 -10.41 16.01
CA ASN A 342 15.47 -10.55 14.66
C ASN A 342 14.36 -9.51 14.35
N GLY A 343 14.38 -8.36 15.02
CA GLY A 343 13.54 -7.19 14.69
C GLY A 343 12.03 -7.37 14.90
N GLY A 344 11.67 -8.18 15.90
CA GLY A 344 10.27 -8.44 16.25
C GLY A 344 9.62 -9.58 15.45
N LYS A 345 8.39 -9.91 15.84
CA LYS A 345 7.63 -11.03 15.27
C LYS A 345 7.01 -10.68 13.93
N GLY A 346 7.20 -11.55 12.94
CA GLY A 346 6.47 -11.55 11.68
C GLY A 346 5.32 -12.56 11.70
N CYS A 347 4.37 -12.43 10.79
CA CYS A 347 3.29 -13.40 10.56
C CYS A 347 3.31 -13.97 9.14
N ALA A 348 4.16 -13.46 8.26
CA ALA A 348 4.29 -13.88 6.86
C ALA A 348 2.93 -13.96 6.16
N ARG A 349 2.11 -12.93 6.28
CA ARG A 349 0.81 -12.91 5.57
C ARG A 349 1.03 -12.98 4.06
N LEU A 350 2.06 -12.25 3.59
CA LEU A 350 2.59 -12.33 2.24
C LEU A 350 4.03 -12.84 2.30
N THR A 351 4.33 -13.83 1.50
CA THR A 351 5.68 -14.38 1.37
C THR A 351 6.28 -13.95 0.03
N VAL A 352 7.52 -13.52 0.07
CA VAL A 352 8.30 -13.18 -1.12
C VAL A 352 8.83 -14.49 -1.73
N PRO A 353 8.50 -14.82 -3.00
CA PRO A 353 8.94 -16.06 -3.63
C PRO A 353 10.45 -16.03 -3.93
N ILE A 354 11.03 -17.20 -4.09
CA ILE A 354 12.45 -17.36 -4.43
C ILE A 354 12.84 -16.54 -5.66
N GLY A 355 11.98 -16.52 -6.70
CA GLY A 355 12.26 -15.78 -7.92
C GLY A 355 12.40 -14.27 -7.71
N ALA A 356 11.62 -13.70 -6.80
CA ALA A 356 11.78 -12.30 -6.46
C ALA A 356 13.12 -12.03 -5.75
N TRP A 357 13.58 -12.92 -4.88
CA TRP A 357 14.91 -12.83 -4.28
C TRP A 357 16.04 -13.01 -5.29
N ARG A 358 15.90 -13.91 -6.26
CA ARG A 358 16.91 -14.14 -7.32
C ARG A 358 17.03 -12.97 -8.30
N LEU A 359 16.09 -12.03 -8.33
CA LEU A 359 16.26 -10.80 -9.09
C LEU A 359 17.51 -10.01 -8.69
N TYR A 360 17.97 -10.13 -7.43
CA TYR A 360 19.22 -9.50 -6.98
C TYR A 360 20.47 -10.14 -7.59
N GLU A 361 20.36 -11.37 -8.12
CA GLU A 361 21.49 -12.10 -8.74
C GLU A 361 21.73 -11.69 -10.22
N TRP A 362 20.95 -10.76 -10.75
CA TRP A 362 20.88 -10.43 -12.19
C TRP A 362 22.25 -10.18 -12.86
N ASP A 363 23.16 -9.47 -12.21
CA ASP A 363 24.50 -9.14 -12.73
C ASP A 363 25.62 -9.81 -11.95
N GLY A 364 25.31 -10.77 -11.07
CA GLY A 364 26.28 -11.43 -10.21
C GLY A 364 26.84 -10.53 -9.10
N GLN A 365 26.21 -9.38 -8.84
CA GLN A 365 26.69 -8.40 -7.85
C GLN A 365 25.79 -8.32 -6.60
N GLN A 366 25.02 -9.35 -6.32
CA GLN A 366 24.12 -9.40 -5.17
C GLN A 366 24.83 -9.17 -3.82
N ASP A 367 26.11 -9.51 -3.72
CA ASP A 367 26.89 -9.32 -2.51
C ASP A 367 27.31 -7.85 -2.28
N ASN A 368 27.26 -7.02 -3.32
CA ASN A 368 27.53 -5.58 -3.25
C ASN A 368 26.24 -4.76 -3.11
N ASP A 369 25.07 -5.34 -3.39
CA ASP A 369 23.79 -4.64 -3.36
C ASP A 369 23.37 -4.37 -1.92
N ILE A 370 23.45 -3.11 -1.49
CA ILE A 370 23.06 -2.71 -0.12
C ILE A 370 21.57 -2.94 0.19
N ARG A 371 20.73 -3.18 -0.81
CA ARG A 371 19.31 -3.53 -0.64
C ARG A 371 19.13 -5.01 -0.31
N TYR A 372 20.19 -5.82 -0.55
CA TYR A 372 20.23 -7.26 -0.31
C TYR A 372 21.36 -7.66 0.65
N ASP A 373 22.03 -6.72 1.31
CA ASP A 373 23.06 -6.99 2.32
C ASP A 373 22.43 -7.44 3.66
N GLU A 374 23.31 -7.74 4.61
CA GLU A 374 22.92 -8.18 5.96
C GLU A 374 22.16 -7.12 6.76
N TYR A 375 22.27 -5.84 6.41
CA TYR A 375 21.55 -4.75 7.09
C TYR A 375 20.13 -4.58 6.56
N SER A 376 19.86 -5.03 5.35
CA SER A 376 18.59 -4.84 4.65
C SER A 376 17.72 -6.10 4.62
N VAL A 377 18.36 -7.30 4.73
CA VAL A 377 17.69 -8.59 4.60
C VAL A 377 18.19 -9.58 5.66
N TYR A 378 17.26 -10.37 6.21
CA TYR A 378 17.61 -11.52 7.04
C TYR A 378 18.12 -12.64 6.15
N LYS A 379 19.43 -12.93 6.24
CA LYS A 379 20.10 -14.08 5.65
C LYS A 379 20.50 -15.12 6.71
N THR A 380 20.52 -14.69 7.97
CA THR A 380 20.81 -15.51 9.15
C THR A 380 19.86 -15.15 10.28
N LEU A 381 19.64 -16.07 11.18
CA LEU A 381 18.88 -15.86 12.41
C LEU A 381 19.79 -16.09 13.62
N TYR A 382 19.52 -15.36 14.69
CA TYR A 382 20.31 -15.42 15.91
C TYR A 382 19.47 -15.75 17.12
N PHE A 383 20.05 -16.52 18.05
CA PHE A 383 19.52 -16.77 19.38
C PHE A 383 20.48 -16.23 20.43
N LEU A 384 19.96 -16.00 21.63
CA LEU A 384 20.79 -15.79 22.80
C LEU A 384 20.82 -17.07 23.64
N ASP A 385 21.98 -17.42 24.18
CA ASP A 385 22.08 -18.47 25.18
C ASP A 385 21.67 -17.96 26.58
N LYS A 386 21.72 -18.87 27.57
CA LYS A 386 21.44 -18.54 28.98
C LYS A 386 22.36 -17.46 29.57
N ASP A 387 23.53 -17.28 28.99
CA ASP A 387 24.55 -16.33 29.41
C ASP A 387 24.54 -15.05 28.58
N ASN A 388 23.54 -14.86 27.70
CA ASN A 388 23.34 -13.75 26.78
C ASN A 388 24.37 -13.67 25.64
N ASN A 389 25.05 -14.78 25.29
CA ASN A 389 25.87 -14.83 24.10
C ASN A 389 24.98 -15.02 22.85
N VAL A 390 25.35 -14.36 21.76
CA VAL A 390 24.67 -14.43 20.48
C VAL A 390 25.19 -15.60 19.67
N TYR A 391 24.29 -16.48 19.23
CA TYR A 391 24.60 -17.62 18.36
C TYR A 391 23.80 -17.56 17.08
N GLU A 392 24.43 -17.86 15.96
CA GLU A 392 23.76 -18.11 14.71
C GLU A 392 23.00 -19.44 14.78
N VAL A 393 21.80 -19.43 14.24
CA VAL A 393 20.99 -20.64 14.12
C VAL A 393 21.40 -21.40 12.87
N LEU A 394 22.03 -22.54 13.06
CA LEU A 394 22.50 -23.42 11.99
C LEU A 394 21.69 -24.72 11.97
N ASP A 395 21.67 -25.34 10.79
CA ASP A 395 21.18 -26.69 10.65
C ASP A 395 22.19 -27.71 11.22
N LYS A 396 21.77 -28.98 11.30
CA LYS A 396 22.64 -30.08 11.77
C LYS A 396 23.94 -30.28 10.94
N ASN A 397 24.02 -29.68 9.76
CA ASN A 397 25.17 -29.72 8.88
C ASN A 397 26.02 -28.44 8.96
N GLY A 398 25.66 -27.51 9.82
CA GLY A 398 26.35 -26.22 9.99
C GLY A 398 26.01 -25.17 8.95
N ASN A 399 24.88 -25.29 8.23
CA ASN A 399 24.44 -24.28 7.28
C ASN A 399 23.42 -23.33 7.93
N SER A 400 23.37 -22.08 7.46
CA SER A 400 22.30 -21.14 7.83
C SER A 400 20.93 -21.73 7.49
N LEU A 401 19.95 -21.51 8.37
CA LEU A 401 18.57 -21.92 8.13
C LEU A 401 17.92 -21.10 7.02
N ILE A 402 18.34 -19.85 6.84
CA ILE A 402 17.79 -18.97 5.81
C ILE A 402 18.51 -19.25 4.49
N SER A 403 17.77 -19.66 3.47
CA SER A 403 18.36 -20.04 2.18
C SER A 403 17.36 -19.89 1.05
N LEU A 404 17.86 -19.64 -0.15
CA LEU A 404 17.09 -19.73 -1.40
C LEU A 404 16.94 -21.19 -1.90
N THR A 405 17.68 -22.11 -1.29
CA THR A 405 17.60 -23.56 -1.55
C THR A 405 17.46 -24.33 -0.23
N PRO A 406 16.40 -24.11 0.54
CA PRO A 406 16.28 -24.70 1.86
C PRO A 406 16.18 -26.23 1.78
N ASN A 407 16.90 -26.88 2.68
CA ASN A 407 16.95 -28.35 2.73
C ASN A 407 15.68 -28.91 3.39
N SER A 408 14.80 -29.50 2.59
CA SER A 408 13.53 -30.09 3.05
C SER A 408 13.68 -31.30 3.99
N ALA A 409 14.80 -32.00 3.91
CA ALA A 409 15.05 -33.21 4.71
C ALA A 409 15.22 -32.91 6.22
N MET A 410 15.35 -31.65 6.60
CA MET A 410 15.46 -31.23 8.01
C MET A 410 14.15 -31.28 8.78
N PHE A 411 13.01 -31.40 8.12
CA PHE A 411 11.70 -31.15 8.70
C PHE A 411 10.71 -32.28 8.40
N ALA A 412 11.08 -33.52 8.74
CA ALA A 412 10.20 -34.67 8.58
C ALA A 412 8.87 -34.47 9.31
N GLY A 413 7.77 -34.43 8.57
CA GLY A 413 6.41 -34.38 9.10
C GLY A 413 5.67 -33.03 9.01
N SER A 414 6.33 -31.93 8.62
CA SER A 414 5.69 -30.61 8.48
C SER A 414 6.11 -29.89 7.19
N GLU A 415 6.40 -30.64 6.16
CA GLU A 415 7.25 -30.21 5.04
C GLU A 415 6.77 -29.00 4.23
N GLY A 416 5.46 -28.83 4.04
CA GLY A 416 4.96 -27.78 3.16
C GLY A 416 5.00 -26.37 3.75
N THR A 417 4.71 -26.24 5.05
CA THR A 417 4.48 -24.92 5.68
C THR A 417 5.78 -24.28 6.17
N ILE A 418 6.71 -25.08 6.68
CA ILE A 418 7.94 -24.57 7.32
C ILE A 418 8.94 -24.04 6.31
N LYS A 419 8.97 -24.63 5.14
CA LYS A 419 9.88 -24.22 4.04
C LYS A 419 9.75 -22.74 3.70
N ASN A 420 8.53 -22.21 3.63
CA ASN A 420 8.27 -20.81 3.29
C ASN A 420 8.83 -19.83 4.36
N TYR A 421 9.05 -20.31 5.59
CA TYR A 421 9.61 -19.49 6.67
C TYR A 421 11.13 -19.43 6.69
N MET A 422 11.78 -20.23 5.86
CA MET A 422 13.24 -20.26 5.75
C MET A 422 13.78 -19.38 4.61
N LEU A 423 12.91 -18.68 3.91
CA LEU A 423 13.31 -17.71 2.90
C LEU A 423 13.82 -16.41 3.56
N PRO A 424 14.67 -15.64 2.89
CA PRO A 424 15.04 -14.32 3.33
C PRO A 424 13.81 -13.44 3.63
N SER A 425 13.99 -12.43 4.46
CA SER A 425 12.94 -11.46 4.78
C SER A 425 13.54 -10.07 4.91
N VAL A 426 12.80 -9.05 4.50
CA VAL A 426 13.27 -7.66 4.60
C VAL A 426 13.36 -7.20 6.05
N LYS A 427 14.30 -6.30 6.32
CA LYS A 427 14.46 -5.60 7.60
C LYS A 427 13.82 -4.20 7.60
N LYS A 428 13.19 -3.80 6.52
CA LYS A 428 12.52 -2.49 6.37
C LYS A 428 11.50 -2.19 7.47
N TRP A 429 10.87 -3.23 7.99
CA TRP A 429 9.77 -3.13 8.95
C TRP A 429 10.16 -3.65 10.34
N ASP A 430 11.46 -3.71 10.62
CA ASP A 430 11.94 -4.12 11.94
C ASP A 430 11.57 -3.07 12.98
N TYR A 431 10.93 -3.54 14.01
CA TYR A 431 10.59 -2.75 15.18
C TYR A 431 10.86 -3.57 16.45
N VAL A 432 11.62 -2.99 17.35
CA VAL A 432 11.92 -3.60 18.64
C VAL A 432 11.32 -2.72 19.72
N HIS A 433 10.34 -3.25 20.43
CA HIS A 433 9.73 -2.56 21.55
C HIS A 433 10.65 -2.57 22.77
N SER A 434 10.72 -1.47 23.51
CA SER A 434 11.56 -1.37 24.72
C SER A 434 11.05 -2.25 25.86
N ASN A 435 9.79 -2.62 25.85
CA ASN A 435 9.14 -3.52 26.82
C ASN A 435 8.68 -4.77 26.07
N PHE A 436 9.52 -5.79 26.04
CA PHE A 436 9.29 -7.06 25.36
C PHE A 436 8.10 -7.85 25.93
N GLU A 437 6.90 -7.38 25.72
CA GLU A 437 5.73 -8.23 25.82
C GLU A 437 5.46 -8.87 24.46
N LEU A 438 5.53 -10.15 24.39
CA LEU A 438 5.74 -10.98 23.22
C LEU A 438 4.47 -11.65 22.76
N SER A 439 3.43 -10.91 22.57
CA SER A 439 2.27 -11.46 21.89
C SER A 439 2.44 -11.39 20.37
N ALA A 440 1.71 -12.23 19.64
CA ALA A 440 1.63 -12.14 18.19
C ALA A 440 1.06 -10.80 17.71
N ASP A 441 0.48 -10.08 18.64
CA ASP A 441 -0.30 -8.86 18.45
C ASP A 441 0.40 -7.61 19.00
N ASP A 442 1.74 -7.69 19.22
CA ASP A 442 2.50 -6.54 19.70
C ASP A 442 2.30 -5.34 18.81
N PRO A 443 1.96 -4.20 19.41
CA PRO A 443 1.82 -2.96 18.67
C PRO A 443 3.11 -2.60 17.95
N ASP A 444 2.98 -2.19 16.72
CA ASP A 444 4.06 -1.66 15.90
C ASP A 444 3.82 -0.17 15.71
N TYR A 445 4.64 0.64 16.34
CA TYR A 445 4.56 2.10 16.28
C TYR A 445 5.59 2.69 15.30
N LEU A 446 6.13 1.87 14.41
CA LEU A 446 7.07 2.33 13.40
C LEU A 446 6.41 3.37 12.49
N ASN A 447 7.03 4.54 12.36
CA ASN A 447 6.69 5.50 11.33
C ASN A 447 6.99 4.88 9.96
N ILE A 448 6.14 5.17 8.98
CA ILE A 448 6.18 4.49 7.68
C ILE A 448 6.45 5.51 6.58
N SER A 449 7.48 5.25 5.78
CA SER A 449 7.66 5.89 4.48
C SER A 449 6.69 5.25 3.49
N TYR A 450 5.60 5.95 3.17
CA TYR A 450 4.53 5.43 2.31
C TYR A 450 4.87 5.52 0.82
N LEU A 451 5.47 6.64 0.41
CA LEU A 451 5.92 6.87 -0.96
C LEU A 451 7.29 7.54 -0.94
N ARG A 452 8.20 7.02 -1.75
CA ARG A 452 9.58 7.53 -1.86
C ARG A 452 9.90 8.02 -3.26
N LEU A 453 10.82 8.97 -3.36
CA LEU A 453 11.30 9.53 -4.62
C LEU A 453 11.91 8.45 -5.56
N ALA A 454 12.47 7.38 -5.01
CA ALA A 454 12.95 6.25 -5.79
C ALA A 454 11.86 5.62 -6.67
N ASP A 455 10.61 5.54 -6.18
CA ASP A 455 9.47 5.11 -7.00
C ASP A 455 9.22 6.08 -8.15
N SER A 456 9.27 7.39 -7.89
CA SER A 456 9.13 8.43 -8.92
C SER A 456 10.27 8.38 -9.94
N TYR A 457 11.51 8.06 -9.53
CA TYR A 457 12.63 7.87 -10.46
C TYR A 457 12.40 6.71 -11.43
N LEU A 458 11.88 5.59 -10.91
CA LEU A 458 11.57 4.41 -11.74
C LEU A 458 10.36 4.65 -12.63
N LEU A 459 9.36 5.40 -12.17
CA LEU A 459 8.23 5.83 -13.00
C LEU A 459 8.69 6.81 -14.09
N TYR A 460 9.63 7.69 -13.78
CA TYR A 460 10.21 8.62 -14.75
C TYR A 460 11.02 7.89 -15.82
N ALA A 461 11.83 6.91 -15.40
CA ALA A 461 12.55 6.05 -16.35
C ALA A 461 11.58 5.30 -17.28
N GLU A 462 10.48 4.81 -16.74
CA GLU A 462 9.42 4.14 -17.51
C GLU A 462 8.78 5.11 -18.52
N ALA A 463 8.42 6.33 -18.10
CA ALA A 463 7.82 7.35 -18.96
C ALA A 463 8.77 7.76 -20.10
N LEU A 464 10.06 7.96 -19.80
CA LEU A 464 11.09 8.26 -20.79
C LEU A 464 11.27 7.12 -21.79
N MET A 465 11.35 5.88 -21.31
CA MET A 465 11.45 4.70 -22.19
C MET A 465 10.23 4.59 -23.12
N LYS A 466 9.03 4.79 -22.59
CA LYS A 466 7.77 4.76 -23.36
C LYS A 466 7.69 5.90 -24.38
N SER A 467 8.30 7.04 -24.08
CA SER A 467 8.45 8.18 -25.02
C SER A 467 9.59 7.98 -26.02
N GLY A 468 10.31 6.86 -25.98
CA GLY A 468 11.40 6.53 -26.91
C GLY A 468 12.79 6.97 -26.45
N ASP A 469 12.96 7.61 -25.31
CA ASP A 469 14.25 8.05 -24.76
C ASP A 469 14.80 7.03 -23.73
N LYS A 470 15.27 5.90 -24.24
CA LYS A 470 15.91 4.86 -23.41
C LYS A 470 17.24 5.32 -22.79
N ALA A 471 17.93 6.27 -23.40
CA ALA A 471 19.20 6.77 -22.87
C ALA A 471 18.98 7.54 -21.56
N SER A 472 18.04 8.47 -21.55
CA SER A 472 17.66 9.17 -20.32
C SER A 472 17.03 8.22 -19.29
N ALA A 473 16.23 7.24 -19.73
CA ALA A 473 15.68 6.22 -18.84
C ALA A 473 16.79 5.46 -18.11
N ALA A 474 17.83 5.01 -18.81
CA ALA A 474 18.99 4.35 -18.21
C ALA A 474 19.70 5.24 -17.18
N GLN A 475 19.82 6.55 -17.43
CA GLN A 475 20.44 7.48 -16.48
C GLN A 475 19.65 7.54 -15.14
N TRP A 476 18.32 7.58 -15.20
CA TRP A 476 17.51 7.61 -13.98
C TRP A 476 17.56 6.31 -13.21
N ILE A 477 17.52 5.17 -13.88
CA ILE A 477 17.74 3.86 -13.27
C ILE A 477 19.12 3.80 -12.61
N ASN A 478 20.14 4.30 -13.28
CA ASN A 478 21.52 4.25 -12.81
C ASN A 478 21.78 5.11 -11.56
N LYS A 479 20.97 6.13 -11.28
CA LYS A 479 21.03 6.84 -9.98
C LYS A 479 20.68 5.89 -8.82
N ILE A 480 19.65 5.06 -8.99
CA ILE A 480 19.26 4.07 -7.99
C ILE A 480 20.32 2.96 -7.88
N ARG A 481 20.79 2.47 -9.01
CA ARG A 481 21.80 1.41 -9.05
C ARG A 481 23.14 1.86 -8.45
N ALA A 482 23.53 3.11 -8.68
CA ALA A 482 24.73 3.70 -8.06
C ALA A 482 24.59 3.77 -6.52
N ARG A 483 23.42 4.19 -6.01
CA ARG A 483 23.14 4.16 -4.57
C ARG A 483 23.19 2.73 -4.03
N ALA A 484 22.67 1.77 -4.78
CA ALA A 484 22.68 0.36 -4.41
C ALA A 484 24.07 -0.30 -4.45
N GLY A 485 25.08 0.34 -5.08
CA GLY A 485 26.44 -0.21 -5.18
C GLY A 485 26.62 -1.24 -6.30
N VAL A 486 25.72 -1.25 -7.30
CA VAL A 486 25.74 -2.24 -8.39
C VAL A 486 25.98 -1.60 -9.75
N SER A 487 26.34 -2.42 -10.74
CA SER A 487 26.72 -1.98 -12.09
C SER A 487 25.62 -1.16 -12.78
N PRO A 488 25.99 -0.12 -13.55
CA PRO A 488 25.04 0.62 -14.35
C PRO A 488 24.50 -0.23 -15.51
N VAL A 489 23.35 0.16 -16.02
CA VAL A 489 22.76 -0.41 -17.23
C VAL A 489 22.91 0.51 -18.43
N THR A 490 22.94 -0.07 -19.63
CA THR A 490 22.95 0.68 -20.89
C THR A 490 21.51 0.92 -21.39
N ALA A 491 21.36 1.83 -22.36
CA ALA A 491 20.06 2.11 -22.97
C ALA A 491 19.42 0.86 -23.64
N GLU A 492 20.27 -0.02 -24.21
CA GLU A 492 19.81 -1.24 -24.89
C GLU A 492 19.20 -2.25 -23.90
N GLN A 493 19.66 -2.26 -22.67
CA GLN A 493 19.18 -3.15 -21.61
C GLN A 493 17.85 -2.68 -20.98
N VAL A 494 17.46 -1.41 -21.26
CA VAL A 494 16.23 -0.86 -20.69
C VAL A 494 15.03 -1.30 -21.52
N ASP A 495 14.21 -2.12 -20.90
CA ASP A 495 12.87 -2.48 -21.34
C ASP A 495 11.91 -2.53 -20.14
N MET A 496 10.66 -2.86 -20.38
CA MET A 496 9.65 -2.88 -19.32
C MET A 496 9.95 -3.95 -18.26
N ASP A 497 10.43 -5.10 -18.68
CA ASP A 497 10.78 -6.18 -17.75
C ASP A 497 11.95 -5.78 -16.84
N PHE A 498 12.98 -5.13 -17.40
CA PHE A 498 14.09 -4.63 -16.60
C PHE A 498 13.64 -3.58 -15.56
N ILE A 499 12.79 -2.63 -16.00
CA ILE A 499 12.24 -1.59 -15.09
C ILE A 499 11.44 -2.24 -13.96
N LEU A 500 10.60 -3.23 -14.27
CA LEU A 500 9.83 -3.96 -13.26
C LEU A 500 10.73 -4.77 -12.31
N ASP A 501 11.84 -5.34 -12.82
CA ASP A 501 12.84 -6.01 -11.99
C ASP A 501 13.56 -5.04 -11.06
N GLU A 502 13.93 -3.85 -11.58
CA GLU A 502 14.56 -2.83 -10.73
C GLU A 502 13.59 -2.28 -9.68
N ARG A 503 12.31 -2.08 -10.06
CA ARG A 503 11.25 -1.76 -9.10
C ARG A 503 11.08 -2.84 -8.04
N ALA A 504 11.20 -4.11 -8.42
CA ALA A 504 11.14 -5.23 -7.48
C ALA A 504 12.30 -5.19 -6.47
N ARG A 505 13.53 -4.95 -6.94
CA ARG A 505 14.72 -4.83 -6.06
C ARG A 505 14.61 -3.63 -5.12
N GLU A 506 14.17 -2.50 -5.63
CA GLU A 506 14.13 -1.24 -4.88
C GLU A 506 12.96 -1.18 -3.89
N LEU A 507 11.76 -1.56 -4.34
CA LEU A 507 10.50 -1.34 -3.66
C LEU A 507 9.90 -2.63 -3.06
N LEU A 508 10.72 -3.67 -2.86
CA LEU A 508 10.26 -4.92 -2.26
C LEU A 508 9.63 -4.64 -0.89
N CYS A 509 8.42 -5.12 -0.70
CA CYS A 509 7.62 -4.95 0.53
C CYS A 509 7.19 -3.50 0.85
N GLU A 510 7.17 -2.61 -0.14
CA GLU A 510 6.72 -1.22 0.03
C GLU A 510 5.53 -0.87 -0.85
N GLY A 511 5.73 -0.96 -2.16
CA GLY A 511 4.78 -0.50 -3.16
C GLY A 511 3.61 -1.47 -3.38
N GLN A 512 2.56 -0.95 -3.99
CA GLN A 512 1.40 -1.73 -4.40
C GLN A 512 1.68 -2.40 -5.75
N ARG A 513 2.36 -3.53 -5.71
CA ARG A 513 2.86 -4.22 -6.92
C ARG A 513 1.76 -4.56 -7.90
N ARG A 514 0.61 -4.98 -7.41
CA ARG A 514 -0.54 -5.34 -8.23
C ARG A 514 -1.03 -4.17 -9.07
N HIS A 515 -1.12 -2.97 -8.49
CA HIS A 515 -1.49 -1.74 -9.22
C HIS A 515 -0.54 -1.46 -10.39
N THR A 516 0.77 -1.55 -10.14
CA THR A 516 1.79 -1.38 -11.18
C THR A 516 1.60 -2.38 -12.33
N LEU A 517 1.40 -3.66 -12.01
CA LEU A 517 1.25 -4.71 -13.04
C LEU A 517 -0.04 -4.56 -13.84
N ILE A 518 -1.16 -4.19 -13.18
CA ILE A 518 -2.43 -3.93 -13.86
C ILE A 518 -2.31 -2.72 -14.78
N ARG A 519 -1.71 -1.61 -14.31
CA ARG A 519 -1.45 -0.43 -15.12
C ARG A 519 -0.67 -0.78 -16.38
N VAL A 520 0.47 -1.44 -16.23
CA VAL A 520 1.32 -1.84 -17.36
C VAL A 520 0.58 -2.81 -18.32
N SER A 521 -0.26 -3.69 -17.78
CA SER A 521 -1.08 -4.60 -18.59
C SER A 521 -2.08 -3.83 -19.46
N GLN A 522 -2.78 -2.89 -18.87
CA GLN A 522 -3.78 -2.05 -19.58
C GLN A 522 -3.14 -1.15 -20.64
N GLU A 523 -1.99 -0.52 -20.34
CA GLU A 523 -1.26 0.34 -21.28
C GLU A 523 -0.83 -0.38 -22.56
N ASN A 524 -0.55 -1.66 -22.50
CA ASN A 524 -0.13 -2.45 -23.67
C ASN A 524 -1.31 -3.03 -24.47
N GLY A 525 -2.53 -2.52 -24.25
CA GLY A 525 -3.73 -3.00 -24.92
C GLY A 525 -4.14 -4.41 -24.48
N GLY A 526 -3.52 -4.91 -23.41
CA GLY A 526 -3.88 -6.17 -22.79
C GLY A 526 -5.18 -6.00 -22.04
N ASP A 527 -6.21 -6.72 -22.45
CA ASP A 527 -7.37 -6.93 -21.61
C ASP A 527 -6.90 -7.73 -20.38
N GLU A 528 -7.08 -7.20 -19.19
CA GLU A 528 -6.78 -7.89 -17.93
C GLU A 528 -7.60 -9.19 -17.78
N ARG A 529 -8.57 -9.40 -18.64
CA ARG A 529 -9.37 -10.61 -18.79
C ARG A 529 -8.68 -11.67 -19.68
N ASP A 530 -7.67 -11.25 -20.45
CA ASP A 530 -6.95 -12.16 -21.34
C ASP A 530 -6.02 -13.08 -20.53
N VAL A 531 -6.03 -14.37 -20.86
CA VAL A 531 -5.17 -15.38 -20.24
C VAL A 531 -3.69 -15.08 -20.42
N ASP A 532 -3.32 -14.40 -21.50
CA ASP A 532 -1.94 -14.02 -21.82
C ASP A 532 -1.62 -12.53 -21.56
N ASN A 533 -2.41 -11.86 -20.71
CA ASN A 533 -2.12 -10.48 -20.37
C ASN A 533 -0.73 -10.31 -19.73
N TYR A 534 -0.23 -9.09 -19.74
CA TYR A 534 1.12 -8.79 -19.26
C TYR A 534 1.32 -9.12 -17.78
N PHE A 535 0.29 -8.95 -16.95
CA PHE A 535 0.32 -9.31 -15.54
C PHE A 535 0.65 -10.80 -15.35
N LYS A 536 -0.07 -11.68 -16.03
CA LYS A 536 0.11 -13.13 -15.94
C LYS A 536 1.44 -13.58 -16.53
N ARG A 537 1.87 -12.99 -17.66
CA ARG A 537 3.20 -13.26 -18.23
C ARG A 537 4.30 -12.88 -17.25
N ARG A 538 4.13 -11.77 -16.52
CA ARG A 538 5.10 -11.33 -15.52
C ARG A 538 5.19 -12.31 -14.36
N VAL A 539 4.08 -12.79 -13.84
CA VAL A 539 4.04 -13.82 -12.79
C VAL A 539 4.76 -15.11 -13.26
N ARG A 540 4.50 -15.55 -14.49
CA ARG A 540 5.21 -16.71 -15.09
C ARG A 540 6.72 -16.47 -15.14
N ARG A 541 7.15 -15.33 -15.67
CA ARG A 541 8.57 -15.00 -15.81
C ARG A 541 9.32 -15.07 -14.47
N VAL A 542 8.78 -14.50 -13.43
CA VAL A 542 9.42 -14.56 -12.10
C VAL A 542 9.43 -15.99 -11.55
N ASN A 543 8.40 -16.78 -11.80
CA ASN A 543 8.38 -18.18 -11.44
C ASN A 543 9.41 -19.01 -12.23
N GLU A 544 9.59 -18.74 -13.53
CA GLU A 544 10.59 -19.41 -14.38
C GLU A 544 12.02 -19.06 -13.93
N VAL A 545 12.28 -17.81 -13.57
CA VAL A 545 13.57 -17.37 -12.99
C VAL A 545 13.86 -18.09 -11.66
N CYS A 546 12.83 -18.54 -10.94
CA CYS A 546 13.00 -19.35 -9.73
C CYS A 546 13.64 -20.71 -9.97
N GLY A 547 13.81 -21.13 -11.22
CA GLY A 547 14.30 -22.44 -11.56
C GLY A 547 13.28 -23.52 -11.20
N GLN A 548 12.09 -23.40 -11.77
CA GLN A 548 11.13 -24.52 -11.76
C GLN A 548 11.78 -25.73 -12.40
N VAL A 549 12.01 -26.73 -11.60
CA VAL A 549 12.34 -28.05 -12.08
C VAL A 549 11.03 -28.84 -12.10
N ASP A 550 10.59 -29.22 -13.28
CA ASP A 550 9.52 -30.19 -13.50
C ASP A 550 8.11 -29.85 -12.98
N GLY A 551 7.68 -28.61 -13.05
CA GLY A 551 6.26 -28.23 -12.84
C GLY A 551 5.79 -28.29 -11.38
N VAL A 552 6.64 -28.69 -10.45
CA VAL A 552 6.36 -28.66 -9.01
C VAL A 552 7.15 -27.52 -8.38
N ASN A 553 6.45 -26.45 -8.13
CA ASN A 553 7.00 -25.31 -7.46
C ASN A 553 7.11 -25.58 -5.96
N GLU A 554 8.13 -26.28 -5.52
CA GLU A 554 8.32 -26.59 -4.09
C GLU A 554 8.52 -25.32 -3.24
N TRP A 555 8.92 -24.19 -3.85
CA TRP A 555 9.43 -23.02 -3.12
C TRP A 555 8.99 -21.67 -3.69
N GLY A 556 8.24 -21.69 -4.73
CA GLY A 556 7.74 -20.51 -5.39
C GLY A 556 6.23 -20.42 -5.37
N TYR A 557 5.74 -19.61 -6.23
CA TYR A 557 4.33 -19.43 -6.51
C TYR A 557 3.72 -20.77 -6.94
N ASN A 558 2.76 -21.27 -6.20
CA ASN A 558 2.02 -22.44 -6.64
C ASN A 558 1.07 -22.01 -7.76
N THR A 559 1.42 -22.36 -9.00
CA THR A 559 0.61 -22.02 -10.18
C THR A 559 -0.67 -22.84 -10.26
N VAL A 560 -0.75 -23.95 -9.51
CA VAL A 560 -1.95 -24.79 -9.44
C VAL A 560 -2.35 -24.94 -7.99
N SER A 561 -3.45 -24.33 -7.60
CA SER A 561 -4.06 -24.52 -6.29
C SER A 561 -5.51 -24.91 -6.47
N HIS A 562 -5.97 -25.90 -5.71
CA HIS A 562 -7.34 -26.42 -5.79
C HIS A 562 -7.79 -26.87 -7.20
N GLY A 563 -6.84 -27.28 -8.04
CA GLY A 563 -7.11 -27.76 -9.40
C GLY A 563 -7.32 -26.67 -10.45
N MET A 564 -7.11 -25.40 -10.11
CA MET A 564 -7.19 -24.29 -11.05
C MET A 564 -5.81 -23.68 -11.29
N ASP A 565 -5.49 -23.40 -12.55
CA ASP A 565 -4.28 -22.67 -12.93
C ASP A 565 -4.42 -21.21 -12.51
N VAL A 566 -3.40 -20.66 -11.88
CA VAL A 566 -3.34 -19.24 -11.53
C VAL A 566 -3.54 -18.32 -12.74
N TYR A 567 -3.22 -18.79 -13.93
CA TYR A 567 -3.38 -18.06 -15.19
C TYR A 567 -4.81 -18.00 -15.71
N GLU A 568 -5.69 -18.84 -15.18
CA GLU A 568 -7.13 -18.83 -15.51
C GLU A 568 -7.94 -17.91 -14.58
N THR A 569 -7.33 -17.42 -13.52
CA THR A 569 -8.02 -16.60 -12.51
C THR A 569 -8.14 -15.13 -12.94
N PRO A 570 -9.23 -14.44 -12.57
CA PRO A 570 -9.40 -13.03 -12.88
C PRO A 570 -8.32 -12.15 -12.24
N VAL A 571 -7.88 -11.14 -12.96
CA VAL A 571 -6.95 -10.13 -12.44
C VAL A 571 -7.68 -9.08 -11.61
N LEU A 572 -8.87 -8.65 -12.04
CA LEU A 572 -9.71 -7.71 -11.29
C LEU A 572 -10.48 -8.42 -10.17
N PHE A 573 -10.79 -7.70 -9.12
CA PHE A 573 -11.61 -8.20 -8.02
C PHE A 573 -13.09 -8.26 -8.41
N ALA A 574 -13.84 -9.11 -7.73
CA ALA A 574 -15.29 -9.16 -7.88
C ALA A 574 -15.93 -7.84 -7.41
N ILE A 575 -16.91 -7.36 -8.16
CA ILE A 575 -17.78 -6.27 -7.68
C ILE A 575 -18.58 -6.81 -6.48
N PRO A 576 -18.58 -6.12 -5.33
CA PRO A 576 -19.26 -6.60 -4.14
C PRO A 576 -20.76 -6.83 -4.37
N LYS A 577 -21.25 -7.98 -3.96
CA LYS A 577 -22.65 -8.35 -4.10
C LYS A 577 -23.57 -7.35 -3.40
N VAL A 578 -23.17 -6.89 -2.21
CA VAL A 578 -23.94 -5.90 -1.44
C VAL A 578 -24.18 -4.62 -2.23
N PHE A 579 -23.22 -4.19 -3.05
CA PHE A 579 -23.39 -3.04 -3.93
C PHE A 579 -24.30 -3.36 -5.12
N ILE A 580 -24.16 -4.54 -5.73
CA ILE A 580 -25.03 -4.99 -6.82
C ILE A 580 -26.48 -5.05 -6.35
N ASP A 581 -26.75 -5.66 -5.19
CA ASP A 581 -28.09 -5.82 -4.63
C ASP A 581 -28.72 -4.48 -4.20
N ALA A 582 -27.93 -3.53 -3.73
CA ALA A 582 -28.42 -2.19 -3.38
C ALA A 582 -28.82 -1.34 -4.60
N ASN A 583 -28.32 -1.69 -5.79
CA ASN A 583 -28.62 -0.97 -7.03
C ASN A 583 -29.84 -1.58 -7.74
N THR A 584 -31.03 -1.29 -7.22
CA THR A 584 -32.26 -1.99 -7.58
C THR A 584 -32.90 -1.55 -8.91
N THR A 585 -32.51 -0.40 -9.46
CA THR A 585 -33.09 0.18 -10.68
C THR A 585 -32.36 -0.25 -11.95
N VAL A 586 -31.03 -0.40 -11.87
CA VAL A 586 -30.18 -0.80 -12.99
C VAL A 586 -29.30 -1.98 -12.54
N GLN A 587 -29.27 -3.04 -13.34
CA GLN A 587 -28.40 -4.18 -13.04
C GLN A 587 -26.94 -3.81 -13.29
N ILE A 588 -26.09 -4.00 -12.28
CA ILE A 588 -24.65 -3.85 -12.39
C ILE A 588 -24.02 -5.18 -12.79
N PRO A 589 -23.30 -5.25 -13.92
CA PRO A 589 -22.63 -6.47 -14.33
C PRO A 589 -21.45 -6.78 -13.42
N GLN A 590 -21.24 -8.07 -13.16
CA GLN A 590 -20.05 -8.57 -12.46
C GLN A 590 -18.82 -8.51 -13.37
N ASN A 591 -17.63 -8.48 -12.79
CA ASN A 591 -16.38 -8.64 -13.54
C ASN A 591 -16.28 -10.06 -14.15
N PRO A 592 -15.68 -10.18 -15.34
CA PRO A 592 -15.49 -11.48 -15.98
C PRO A 592 -14.73 -12.48 -15.10
N GLY A 593 -15.14 -13.73 -15.17
CA GLY A 593 -14.55 -14.81 -14.37
C GLY A 593 -15.21 -15.05 -13.02
N TYR A 594 -16.15 -14.22 -12.63
CA TYR A 594 -16.96 -14.40 -11.42
C TYR A 594 -18.40 -14.79 -11.78
N PRO A 595 -19.14 -15.48 -10.88
CA PRO A 595 -20.53 -15.78 -11.09
C PRO A 595 -21.35 -14.49 -11.33
N SER A 596 -22.25 -14.51 -12.31
CA SER A 596 -23.26 -13.47 -12.48
C SER A 596 -24.40 -13.71 -11.50
N TYR A 597 -24.91 -12.65 -10.87
CA TYR A 597 -26.06 -12.69 -9.98
C TYR A 597 -27.33 -12.23 -10.69
#